data_4eb8d71e23a8f379686fe04aca64d1ce
#
_entry.id   4eb8d71e23a8f379686fe04aca64d1ce
#
_cell.length_a   1.000
_cell.length_b   1.000
_cell.length_c   1.000
_cell.angle_alpha   90.00
_cell.angle_beta   90.00
_cell.angle_gamma   90.00
#
_symmetry.space_group_name_H-M   'P 1'
#
loop_
_entity.id
_entity.type
_entity.pdbx_description
1 polymer ?
#
loop_
_entity_poly.entity_id
_entity_poly.type
_entity_poly.pdbx_seq_one_letter_code
_entity_poly.pdbx_strand_id
1 'polypeptide(L)'
;MKLLFLMRIVALFFILIFPFHIIAQENPNPERYYSSKEGRELFIEQFINWDKKNSFSKGGILFVGSSSIRLWPTSQYFKGNIINRGFGGSHLSDIIYYFDHIVEKYAPKTILLYAGDNDIADNKSPEQVLDDFIEFTTLVNDKIDHCALVFIPIKPSPSRWKYWPKMKMTNDLIKLYVRDYDNLYYLDTATPMIGENGRPIPDLFVSDSLHLSIKGYDRWSSIANSFLDSTSAEDNSLKITLEYIKNMFK
;
A
#
# COMPACT_ATOMS: atom_id res chain seq x y z
N MET A 1 40.85 -56.95 43.24
CA MET A 1 40.86 -55.49 42.83
C MET A 1 40.53 -55.40 41.36
N LYS A 2 39.28 -55.14 41.04
CA LYS A 2 38.84 -55.01 39.65
C LYS A 2 38.68 -53.52 39.35
N LEU A 3 39.50 -53.02 38.39
CA LEU A 3 39.45 -51.65 37.92
C LEU A 3 38.40 -51.57 36.78
N LEU A 4 37.27 -50.92 37.04
CA LEU A 4 36.25 -50.66 36.04
C LEU A 4 36.71 -49.45 35.19
N PHE A 5 36.94 -49.71 33.91
CA PHE A 5 37.18 -48.71 32.89
C PHE A 5 35.86 -48.14 32.41
N LEU A 6 35.59 -46.88 32.75
CA LEU A 6 34.36 -46.20 32.32
C LEU A 6 34.67 -45.49 31.01
N MET A 7 34.24 -46.10 29.87
CA MET A 7 34.27 -45.43 28.56
C MET A 7 33.13 -44.41 28.51
N ARG A 8 33.50 -43.12 28.53
CA ARG A 8 32.58 -42.02 28.20
C ARG A 8 32.50 -41.90 26.67
N ILE A 9 31.37 -42.30 26.09
CA ILE A 9 31.04 -42.03 24.70
C ILE A 9 30.58 -40.56 24.66
N VAL A 10 31.41 -39.68 24.13
CA VAL A 10 31.03 -38.32 23.76
C VAL A 10 30.41 -38.37 22.36
N ALA A 11 29.09 -38.37 22.28
CA ALA A 11 28.41 -38.22 21.02
C ALA A 11 28.50 -36.75 20.61
N LEU A 12 29.38 -36.45 19.66
CA LEU A 12 29.42 -35.15 18.97
C LEU A 12 28.24 -35.08 18.00
N PHE A 13 27.20 -34.36 18.42
CA PHE A 13 26.17 -33.92 17.48
C PHE A 13 26.76 -32.79 16.60
N PHE A 14 27.17 -33.13 15.41
CA PHE A 14 27.41 -32.14 14.34
C PHE A 14 26.02 -31.65 13.88
N ILE A 15 25.57 -30.52 14.42
CA ILE A 15 24.47 -29.77 13.81
C ILE A 15 25.03 -29.15 12.53
N LEU A 16 24.76 -29.79 11.40
CA LEU A 16 24.95 -29.20 10.09
C LEU A 16 23.96 -28.04 9.96
N ILE A 17 24.41 -26.83 10.35
CA ILE A 17 23.72 -25.58 10.02
C ILE A 17 23.91 -25.40 8.50
N PHE A 18 22.98 -25.93 7.72
CA PHE A 18 22.85 -25.49 6.33
C PHE A 18 22.41 -24.03 6.39
N PRO A 19 23.18 -23.08 5.84
CA PRO A 19 22.67 -21.74 5.68
C PRO A 19 21.51 -21.83 4.68
N PHE A 20 20.29 -21.78 5.17
CA PHE A 20 19.14 -21.47 4.32
C PHE A 20 19.37 -20.06 3.81
N HIS A 21 19.99 -19.94 2.64
CA HIS A 21 19.93 -18.71 1.88
C HIS A 21 18.47 -18.58 1.43
N ILE A 22 17.67 -17.84 2.19
CA ILE A 22 16.42 -17.31 1.66
C ILE A 22 16.88 -16.34 0.56
N ILE A 23 16.82 -16.82 -0.69
CA ILE A 23 17.01 -15.92 -1.83
C ILE A 23 15.78 -15.03 -1.80
N ALA A 24 15.95 -13.79 -1.32
CA ALA A 24 14.91 -12.79 -1.41
C ALA A 24 14.53 -12.63 -2.88
N GLN A 25 13.24 -12.61 -3.17
CA GLN A 25 12.77 -12.34 -4.53
C GLN A 25 13.29 -10.97 -4.97
N GLU A 26 14.04 -10.92 -6.07
CA GLU A 26 14.51 -9.65 -6.62
C GLU A 26 13.32 -8.78 -7.07
N ASN A 27 13.43 -7.49 -6.83
CA ASN A 27 12.45 -6.54 -7.34
C ASN A 27 12.49 -6.53 -8.88
N PRO A 28 11.34 -6.52 -9.55
CA PRO A 28 11.34 -6.44 -11.00
C PRO A 28 11.90 -5.09 -11.47
N ASN A 29 12.54 -5.07 -12.67
CA ASN A 29 13.09 -3.83 -13.22
C ASN A 29 11.98 -2.77 -13.38
N PRO A 30 12.03 -1.64 -12.64
CA PRO A 30 11.00 -0.60 -12.69
C PRO A 30 10.99 0.17 -14.01
N GLU A 31 12.09 0.22 -14.77
CA GLU A 31 12.18 0.93 -16.06
C GLU A 31 11.16 0.44 -17.09
N ARG A 32 10.57 -0.76 -16.88
CA ARG A 32 9.45 -1.27 -17.70
C ARG A 32 8.23 -0.33 -17.70
N TYR A 33 8.14 0.58 -16.74
CA TYR A 33 7.05 1.56 -16.61
C TYR A 33 7.40 2.96 -17.11
N TYR A 34 8.65 3.22 -17.52
CA TYR A 34 9.08 4.55 -17.92
C TYR A 34 8.56 4.95 -19.30
N SER A 35 8.60 4.08 -20.29
CA SER A 35 8.21 4.41 -21.66
C SER A 35 7.23 3.41 -22.29
N SER A 36 6.47 3.89 -23.28
CA SER A 36 5.37 3.16 -23.93
C SER A 36 5.81 2.10 -24.96
N LYS A 37 7.04 1.60 -24.94
CA LYS A 37 7.57 0.69 -25.95
C LYS A 37 6.73 -0.59 -26.19
N GLU A 38 5.77 -0.89 -25.31
CA GLU A 38 4.95 -2.10 -25.38
C GLU A 38 3.43 -1.85 -25.37
N GLY A 39 2.95 -0.65 -25.70
CA GLY A 39 1.50 -0.37 -25.84
C GLY A 39 0.70 -0.40 -24.54
N ARG A 40 1.32 -0.23 -23.39
CA ARG A 40 0.64 -0.17 -22.08
C ARG A 40 0.06 1.23 -21.83
N GLU A 41 -1.17 1.30 -21.31
CA GLU A 41 -1.99 2.52 -21.30
C GLU A 41 -1.52 3.67 -20.39
N LEU A 42 -0.71 3.44 -19.37
CA LEU A 42 -0.25 4.50 -18.46
C LEU A 42 1.17 4.25 -17.97
N PHE A 43 2.05 5.11 -18.37
CA PHE A 43 3.47 5.08 -18.04
C PHE A 43 3.89 6.33 -17.30
N ILE A 44 4.97 6.23 -16.57
CA ILE A 44 5.54 7.33 -15.79
C ILE A 44 5.85 8.55 -16.68
N GLU A 45 6.41 8.32 -17.89
CA GLU A 45 6.64 9.38 -18.86
C GLU A 45 5.36 10.14 -19.23
N GLN A 46 4.22 9.45 -19.32
CA GLN A 46 2.92 10.07 -19.61
C GLN A 46 2.48 10.97 -18.45
N PHE A 47 2.65 10.56 -17.20
CA PHE A 47 2.40 11.40 -16.04
C PHE A 47 3.27 12.66 -16.05
N ILE A 48 4.58 12.51 -16.34
CA ILE A 48 5.50 13.64 -16.48
C ILE A 48 5.04 14.60 -17.59
N ASN A 49 4.63 14.06 -18.74
CA ASN A 49 4.19 14.87 -19.87
C ASN A 49 2.84 15.57 -19.62
N TRP A 50 1.92 14.94 -18.89
CA TRP A 50 0.67 15.58 -18.46
C TRP A 50 0.95 16.72 -17.49
N ASP A 51 1.83 16.52 -16.53
CA ASP A 51 2.18 17.55 -15.55
C ASP A 51 2.90 18.76 -16.17
N LYS A 52 3.65 18.56 -17.27
CA LYS A 52 4.23 19.68 -18.05
C LYS A 52 3.17 20.52 -18.76
N LYS A 53 2.02 19.94 -19.08
CA LYS A 53 0.93 20.59 -19.83
C LYS A 53 -0.19 21.13 -18.94
N ASN A 54 -0.26 20.67 -17.70
CA ASN A 54 -1.34 20.98 -16.76
C ASN A 54 -0.77 21.56 -15.48
N SER A 55 -1.54 22.41 -14.81
CA SER A 55 -1.27 22.87 -13.45
C SER A 55 -1.94 21.96 -12.44
N PHE A 56 -1.31 21.79 -11.30
CA PHE A 56 -1.88 21.11 -10.13
C PHE A 56 -1.54 21.88 -8.85
N SER A 57 -2.45 21.84 -7.88
CA SER A 57 -2.22 22.44 -6.58
C SER A 57 -1.54 21.41 -5.66
N LYS A 58 -0.57 21.87 -4.87
CA LYS A 58 0.03 21.06 -3.79
C LYS A 58 -0.95 20.88 -2.62
N GLY A 59 -0.70 19.91 -1.77
CA GLY A 59 -1.48 19.71 -0.54
C GLY A 59 -2.86 19.07 -0.75
N GLY A 60 -3.07 18.39 -1.87
CA GLY A 60 -4.28 17.63 -2.15
C GLY A 60 -4.25 16.19 -1.62
N ILE A 61 -5.21 15.41 -2.08
CA ILE A 61 -5.29 13.97 -1.85
C ILE A 61 -4.69 13.25 -3.06
N LEU A 62 -3.69 12.41 -2.82
CA LEU A 62 -3.02 11.62 -3.84
C LEU A 62 -3.41 10.15 -3.72
N PHE A 63 -3.92 9.60 -4.80
CA PHE A 63 -4.12 8.17 -4.97
C PHE A 63 -2.91 7.60 -5.73
N VAL A 64 -2.18 6.67 -5.11
CA VAL A 64 -1.01 6.04 -5.70
C VAL A 64 -1.07 4.52 -5.51
N GLY A 65 -0.60 3.77 -6.50
CA GLY A 65 -0.63 2.31 -6.43
C GLY A 65 -0.79 1.63 -7.77
N SER A 66 -1.27 0.39 -7.72
CA SER A 66 -1.40 -0.48 -8.88
C SER A 66 -2.69 -0.24 -9.70
N SER A 67 -3.08 -1.24 -10.50
CA SER A 67 -4.24 -1.14 -11.39
C SER A 67 -5.55 -0.80 -10.67
N SER A 68 -5.73 -1.19 -9.42
CA SER A 68 -6.94 -0.84 -8.66
C SER A 68 -7.02 0.67 -8.39
N ILE A 69 -5.90 1.36 -8.21
CA ILE A 69 -5.88 2.83 -8.16
C ILE A 69 -6.07 3.41 -9.56
N ARG A 70 -5.32 2.91 -10.55
CA ARG A 70 -5.42 3.41 -11.94
C ARG A 70 -6.86 3.41 -12.47
N LEU A 71 -7.61 2.35 -12.19
CA LEU A 71 -8.97 2.15 -12.67
C LEU A 71 -10.03 2.81 -11.77
N TRP A 72 -9.65 3.36 -10.62
CA TRP A 72 -10.58 4.04 -9.73
C TRP A 72 -10.97 5.39 -10.33
N PRO A 73 -12.23 5.62 -10.69
CA PRO A 73 -12.66 6.90 -11.25
C PRO A 73 -12.81 7.96 -10.14
N THR A 74 -11.67 8.33 -9.54
CA THR A 74 -11.60 9.16 -8.33
C THR A 74 -12.34 10.49 -8.46
N SER A 75 -12.37 11.11 -9.64
CA SER A 75 -13.11 12.35 -9.90
C SER A 75 -14.63 12.20 -9.78
N GLN A 76 -15.17 10.99 -9.84
CA GLN A 76 -16.60 10.73 -9.66
C GLN A 76 -16.99 10.61 -8.18
N TYR A 77 -16.04 10.20 -7.34
CA TYR A 77 -16.30 9.87 -5.93
C TYR A 77 -15.79 10.90 -4.95
N PHE A 78 -14.75 11.66 -5.32
CA PHE A 78 -14.08 12.58 -4.41
C PHE A 78 -14.11 14.00 -4.96
N LYS A 79 -14.18 14.98 -4.05
CA LYS A 79 -14.19 16.41 -4.39
C LYS A 79 -12.87 17.08 -3.98
N GLY A 80 -12.54 18.17 -4.66
CA GLY A 80 -11.38 18.99 -4.32
C GLY A 80 -10.15 18.66 -5.15
N ASN A 81 -8.97 18.88 -4.58
CA ASN A 81 -7.69 18.64 -5.24
C ASN A 81 -7.31 17.16 -5.15
N ILE A 82 -7.73 16.40 -6.14
CA ILE A 82 -7.52 14.94 -6.23
C ILE A 82 -6.59 14.62 -7.38
N ILE A 83 -5.53 13.87 -7.10
CA ILE A 83 -4.58 13.40 -8.10
C ILE A 83 -4.53 11.86 -8.05
N ASN A 84 -4.67 11.21 -9.21
CA ASN A 84 -4.51 9.76 -9.34
C ASN A 84 -3.23 9.46 -10.14
N ARG A 85 -2.32 8.70 -9.52
CA ARG A 85 -1.05 8.25 -10.09
C ARG A 85 -0.88 6.72 -9.98
N GLY A 86 -2.01 6.01 -10.11
CA GLY A 86 -1.98 4.55 -10.24
C GLY A 86 -1.46 4.09 -11.60
N PHE A 87 -0.69 3.01 -11.62
CA PHE A 87 -0.22 2.35 -12.85
C PHE A 87 -0.29 0.83 -12.74
N GLY A 88 -0.80 0.20 -13.80
CA GLY A 88 -1.20 -1.21 -13.76
C GLY A 88 -0.02 -2.18 -13.58
N GLY A 89 -0.18 -3.19 -12.72
CA GLY A 89 0.82 -4.24 -12.51
C GLY A 89 2.00 -3.81 -11.62
N SER A 90 1.98 -2.59 -11.07
CA SER A 90 3.08 -2.12 -10.21
C SER A 90 3.19 -2.93 -8.92
N HIS A 91 4.42 -3.18 -8.52
CA HIS A 91 4.81 -3.56 -7.18
C HIS A 91 4.99 -2.32 -6.31
N LEU A 92 5.05 -2.51 -5.00
CA LEU A 92 5.34 -1.41 -4.09
C LEU A 92 6.74 -0.82 -4.33
N SER A 93 7.71 -1.68 -4.66
CA SER A 93 9.07 -1.27 -5.07
C SER A 93 9.12 -0.39 -6.33
N ASP A 94 8.19 -0.57 -7.28
CA ASP A 94 8.07 0.32 -8.44
C ASP A 94 7.60 1.71 -8.03
N ILE A 95 6.65 1.78 -7.08
CA ILE A 95 6.13 3.04 -6.55
C ILE A 95 7.23 3.80 -5.80
N ILE A 96 8.06 3.08 -5.04
CA ILE A 96 9.24 3.62 -4.35
C ILE A 96 10.24 4.20 -5.36
N TYR A 97 10.58 3.44 -6.40
CA TYR A 97 11.52 3.88 -7.43
C TYR A 97 11.09 5.17 -8.13
N TYR A 98 9.79 5.33 -8.38
CA TYR A 98 9.24 6.52 -9.03
C TYR A 98 8.71 7.58 -8.07
N PHE A 99 9.03 7.49 -6.78
CA PHE A 99 8.49 8.33 -5.70
C PHE A 99 8.54 9.83 -6.04
N ASP A 100 9.68 10.33 -6.51
CA ASP A 100 9.88 11.74 -6.85
C ASP A 100 8.92 12.22 -7.97
N HIS A 101 8.61 11.32 -8.91
CA HIS A 101 7.78 11.62 -10.08
C HIS A 101 6.28 11.51 -9.82
N ILE A 102 5.86 10.63 -8.91
CA ILE A 102 4.44 10.31 -8.72
C ILE A 102 3.90 10.66 -7.33
N VAL A 103 4.78 11.04 -6.38
CA VAL A 103 4.39 11.38 -5.02
C VAL A 103 4.94 12.73 -4.58
N GLU A 104 6.27 12.87 -4.43
CA GLU A 104 6.94 14.01 -3.79
C GLU A 104 6.54 15.35 -4.39
N LYS A 105 6.58 15.47 -5.71
CA LYS A 105 6.31 16.73 -6.40
C LYS A 105 4.93 17.33 -6.14
N TYR A 106 3.96 16.51 -5.74
CA TYR A 106 2.60 16.98 -5.42
C TYR A 106 2.47 17.47 -3.99
N ALA A 107 3.45 17.17 -3.13
CA ALA A 107 3.44 17.48 -1.70
C ALA A 107 2.05 17.24 -1.07
N PRO A 108 1.48 16.01 -1.17
CA PRO A 108 0.11 15.73 -0.75
C PRO A 108 -0.05 15.86 0.75
N LYS A 109 -1.23 16.27 1.22
CA LYS A 109 -1.61 16.16 2.64
C LYS A 109 -2.07 14.77 3.03
N THR A 110 -2.60 14.03 2.06
CA THR A 110 -3.08 12.66 2.28
C THR A 110 -2.71 11.81 1.07
N ILE A 111 -2.13 10.64 1.34
CA ILE A 111 -1.85 9.61 0.34
C ILE A 111 -2.76 8.42 0.63
N LEU A 112 -3.52 7.97 -0.37
CA LEU A 112 -4.18 6.67 -0.36
C LEU A 112 -3.34 5.71 -1.21
N LEU A 113 -2.71 4.72 -0.56
CA LEU A 113 -1.80 3.76 -1.18
C LEU A 113 -2.47 2.39 -1.30
N TYR A 114 -2.52 1.83 -2.51
CA TYR A 114 -2.89 0.44 -2.75
C TYR A 114 -1.84 -0.27 -3.59
N ALA A 115 -1.12 -1.21 -2.98
CA ALA A 115 -0.15 -2.09 -3.64
C ALA A 115 0.02 -3.39 -2.84
N GLY A 116 0.80 -4.34 -3.37
CA GLY A 116 1.15 -5.60 -2.70
C GLY A 116 0.47 -6.83 -3.30
N ASP A 117 -0.65 -6.69 -4.02
CA ASP A 117 -1.31 -7.84 -4.64
C ASP A 117 -0.54 -8.42 -5.85
N ASN A 118 0.18 -7.59 -6.59
CA ASN A 118 1.11 -8.03 -7.65
C ASN A 118 2.38 -8.62 -7.04
N ASP A 119 2.92 -7.98 -6.02
CA ASP A 119 4.08 -8.43 -5.26
C ASP A 119 3.90 -9.87 -4.77
N ILE A 120 2.80 -10.16 -4.08
CA ILE A 120 2.47 -11.51 -3.58
C ILE A 120 2.20 -12.48 -4.74
N ALA A 121 1.54 -12.04 -5.82
CA ALA A 121 1.28 -12.88 -6.99
C ALA A 121 2.58 -13.26 -7.72
N ASP A 122 3.59 -12.39 -7.69
CA ASP A 122 4.92 -12.58 -8.25
C ASP A 122 5.92 -13.15 -7.22
N ASN A 123 5.41 -13.80 -6.16
CA ASN A 123 6.10 -14.57 -5.13
C ASN A 123 6.93 -13.80 -4.10
N LYS A 124 6.78 -12.48 -3.93
CA LYS A 124 7.30 -11.81 -2.74
C LYS A 124 6.67 -12.41 -1.48
N SER A 125 7.41 -12.45 -0.39
CA SER A 125 6.86 -12.83 0.91
C SER A 125 6.08 -11.68 1.54
N PRO A 126 5.18 -11.95 2.49
CA PRO A 126 4.51 -10.91 3.27
C PRO A 126 5.47 -9.94 3.95
N GLU A 127 6.60 -10.45 4.45
CA GLU A 127 7.65 -9.67 5.12
C GLU A 127 8.36 -8.73 4.13
N GLN A 128 8.66 -9.19 2.91
CA GLN A 128 9.25 -8.34 1.87
C GLN A 128 8.33 -7.19 1.46
N VAL A 129 7.02 -7.44 1.39
CA VAL A 129 6.04 -6.37 1.11
C VAL A 129 5.92 -5.40 2.29
N LEU A 130 6.04 -5.89 3.54
CA LEU A 130 6.13 -5.02 4.70
C LEU A 130 7.39 -4.15 4.66
N ASP A 131 8.55 -4.73 4.32
CA ASP A 131 9.82 -3.99 4.21
C ASP A 131 9.72 -2.88 3.16
N ASP A 132 9.16 -3.17 1.98
CA ASP A 132 8.86 -2.15 0.96
C ASP A 132 7.89 -1.08 1.50
N PHE A 133 6.88 -1.46 2.28
CA PHE A 133 5.95 -0.50 2.90
C PHE A 133 6.66 0.42 3.90
N ILE A 134 7.55 -0.13 4.71
CA ILE A 134 8.38 0.63 5.67
C ILE A 134 9.28 1.62 4.90
N GLU A 135 9.92 1.19 3.81
CA GLU A 135 10.71 2.07 2.96
C GLU A 135 9.87 3.21 2.38
N PHE A 136 8.68 2.90 1.85
CA PHE A 136 7.76 3.92 1.34
C PHE A 136 7.35 4.91 2.43
N THR A 137 7.03 4.45 3.64
CA THR A 137 6.68 5.34 4.77
C THR A 137 7.84 6.24 5.18
N THR A 138 9.06 5.72 5.14
CA THR A 138 10.27 6.50 5.42
C THR A 138 10.44 7.62 4.40
N LEU A 139 10.29 7.32 3.10
CA LEU A 139 10.34 8.36 2.05
C LEU A 139 9.26 9.43 2.23
N VAL A 140 8.02 9.03 2.60
CA VAL A 140 6.95 10.00 2.87
C VAL A 140 7.33 10.92 4.03
N ASN A 141 7.81 10.36 5.14
CA ASN A 141 8.16 11.15 6.32
C ASN A 141 9.37 12.07 6.11
N ASP A 142 10.34 11.61 5.32
CA ASP A 142 11.57 12.38 5.07
C ASP A 142 11.37 13.51 4.05
N LYS A 143 10.44 13.34 3.10
CA LYS A 143 10.32 14.25 1.95
C LYS A 143 9.03 15.07 1.91
N ILE A 144 8.03 14.74 2.73
CA ILE A 144 6.72 15.40 2.69
C ILE A 144 6.28 15.79 4.11
N ASP A 145 6.24 17.09 4.37
CA ASP A 145 5.80 17.61 5.67
C ASP A 145 4.31 17.32 5.91
N HIS A 146 3.99 16.82 7.11
CA HIS A 146 2.62 16.65 7.60
C HIS A 146 1.69 15.86 6.65
N CYS A 147 2.17 14.74 6.11
CA CYS A 147 1.40 13.87 5.23
C CYS A 147 0.77 12.70 6.00
N ALA A 148 -0.54 12.53 5.86
CA ALA A 148 -1.23 11.32 6.30
C ALA A 148 -1.10 10.23 5.23
N LEU A 149 -0.58 9.05 5.59
CA LEU A 149 -0.50 7.90 4.70
C LEU A 149 -1.53 6.85 5.09
N VAL A 150 -2.44 6.57 4.17
CA VAL A 150 -3.55 5.63 4.33
C VAL A 150 -3.29 4.39 3.49
N PHE A 151 -2.98 3.28 4.13
CA PHE A 151 -2.85 2.00 3.43
C PHE A 151 -4.22 1.39 3.18
N ILE A 152 -4.51 1.12 1.92
CA ILE A 152 -5.68 0.35 1.48
C ILE A 152 -5.22 -1.12 1.38
N PRO A 153 -5.73 -2.03 2.23
CA PRO A 153 -5.27 -3.41 2.28
C PRO A 153 -5.48 -4.15 0.97
N ILE A 154 -4.61 -5.11 0.71
CA ILE A 154 -4.71 -6.00 -0.44
C ILE A 154 -6.09 -6.67 -0.43
N LYS A 155 -6.85 -6.48 -1.50
CA LYS A 155 -8.22 -6.98 -1.61
C LYS A 155 -8.27 -8.50 -1.82
N PRO A 156 -9.26 -9.18 -1.24
CA PRO A 156 -9.55 -10.57 -1.59
C PRO A 156 -10.18 -10.62 -2.98
N SER A 157 -9.48 -11.13 -3.98
CA SER A 157 -10.03 -11.28 -5.33
C SER A 157 -10.24 -12.76 -5.70
N PRO A 158 -11.33 -13.14 -6.41
CA PRO A 158 -11.57 -14.52 -6.76
C PRO A 158 -10.42 -15.14 -7.57
N SER A 159 -9.88 -14.41 -8.56
CA SER A 159 -8.78 -14.90 -9.41
C SER A 159 -7.46 -15.13 -8.66
N ARG A 160 -7.24 -14.40 -7.57
CA ARG A 160 -6.04 -14.53 -6.72
C ARG A 160 -6.32 -15.18 -5.38
N TRP A 161 -7.45 -15.87 -5.21
CA TRP A 161 -7.86 -16.48 -3.94
C TRP A 161 -6.83 -17.45 -3.36
N LYS A 162 -6.11 -18.17 -4.22
CA LYS A 162 -5.02 -19.06 -3.79
C LYS A 162 -3.90 -18.34 -3.02
N TYR A 163 -3.71 -17.05 -3.25
CA TYR A 163 -2.72 -16.22 -2.58
C TYR A 163 -3.27 -15.49 -1.35
N TRP A 164 -4.59 -15.56 -1.13
CA TRP A 164 -5.24 -14.83 -0.04
C TRP A 164 -4.61 -15.03 1.34
N PRO A 165 -4.17 -16.24 1.75
CA PRO A 165 -3.51 -16.40 3.04
C PRO A 165 -2.26 -15.52 3.20
N LYS A 166 -1.43 -15.40 2.15
CA LYS A 166 -0.26 -14.51 2.14
C LYS A 166 -0.65 -13.04 2.11
N MET A 167 -1.63 -12.68 1.29
CA MET A 167 -2.14 -11.31 1.18
C MET A 167 -2.74 -10.85 2.52
N LYS A 168 -3.51 -11.71 3.18
CA LYS A 168 -4.06 -11.43 4.50
C LYS A 168 -2.95 -11.26 5.55
N MET A 169 -1.94 -12.11 5.54
CA MET A 169 -0.77 -11.98 6.41
C MET A 169 -0.05 -10.65 6.19
N THR A 170 0.17 -10.23 4.93
CA THR A 170 0.72 -8.91 4.60
C THR A 170 -0.13 -7.79 5.18
N ASN A 171 -1.46 -7.87 4.98
CA ASN A 171 -2.39 -6.89 5.54
C ASN A 171 -2.31 -6.82 7.07
N ASP A 172 -2.24 -7.96 7.74
CA ASP A 172 -2.14 -8.03 9.20
C ASP A 172 -0.82 -7.43 9.71
N LEU A 173 0.31 -7.70 9.04
CA LEU A 173 1.63 -7.14 9.36
C LEU A 173 1.62 -5.62 9.21
N ILE A 174 1.14 -5.09 8.09
CA ILE A 174 1.04 -3.64 7.86
C ILE A 174 0.07 -3.01 8.87
N LYS A 175 -1.08 -3.65 9.15
CA LYS A 175 -2.04 -3.18 10.15
C LYS A 175 -1.42 -3.08 11.55
N LEU A 176 -0.52 -4.00 11.90
CA LEU A 176 0.22 -3.95 13.16
C LEU A 176 1.22 -2.80 13.15
N TYR A 177 2.00 -2.66 12.08
CA TYR A 177 3.03 -1.62 11.95
C TYR A 177 2.47 -0.20 12.05
N VAL A 178 1.37 0.10 11.37
CA VAL A 178 0.80 1.47 11.35
C VAL A 178 0.30 1.96 12.71
N ARG A 179 0.06 1.07 13.69
CA ARG A 179 -0.44 1.44 15.03
C ARG A 179 0.54 2.28 15.83
N ASP A 180 1.83 2.18 15.51
CA ASP A 180 2.88 2.85 16.26
C ASP A 180 3.17 4.27 15.73
N TYR A 181 2.36 4.77 14.76
CA TYR A 181 2.56 6.04 14.09
C TYR A 181 1.27 6.84 13.96
N ASP A 182 1.31 8.11 14.33
CA ASP A 182 0.12 8.99 14.34
C ASP A 182 -0.35 9.41 12.93
N ASN A 183 0.53 9.35 11.94
CA ASN A 183 0.25 9.75 10.56
C ASN A 183 0.05 8.58 9.58
N LEU A 184 0.10 7.33 10.08
CA LEU A 184 -0.13 6.14 9.29
C LEU A 184 -1.49 5.52 9.62
N TYR A 185 -2.27 5.17 8.61
CA TYR A 185 -3.62 4.64 8.76
C TYR A 185 -3.82 3.36 7.97
N TYR A 186 -4.63 2.46 8.50
CA TYR A 186 -5.09 1.25 7.81
C TYR A 186 -6.58 1.37 7.54
N LEU A 187 -6.97 1.44 6.27
CA LEU A 187 -8.35 1.61 5.85
C LEU A 187 -8.96 0.27 5.45
N ASP A 188 -9.66 -0.40 6.34
CA ASP A 188 -10.20 -1.74 6.09
C ASP A 188 -11.26 -1.76 4.98
N THR A 189 -10.80 -1.87 3.75
CA THR A 189 -11.63 -2.10 2.57
C THR A 189 -11.74 -3.58 2.21
N ALA A 190 -10.89 -4.44 2.78
CA ALA A 190 -10.79 -5.86 2.42
C ALA A 190 -11.84 -6.71 3.14
N THR A 191 -12.01 -6.53 4.45
CA THR A 191 -12.99 -7.29 5.25
C THR A 191 -14.41 -7.20 4.68
N PRO A 192 -14.94 -6.02 4.30
CA PRO A 192 -16.28 -5.91 3.72
C PRO A 192 -16.44 -6.58 2.35
N MET A 193 -15.35 -7.01 1.71
CA MET A 193 -15.41 -7.71 0.42
C MET A 193 -15.56 -9.22 0.56
N ILE A 194 -15.49 -9.75 1.77
CA ILE A 194 -15.74 -11.17 2.07
C ILE A 194 -17.21 -11.36 2.39
N GLY A 195 -17.86 -12.29 1.70
CA GLY A 195 -19.25 -12.68 1.95
C GLY A 195 -19.39 -13.64 3.13
N GLU A 196 -20.63 -13.94 3.52
CA GLU A 196 -20.96 -14.85 4.61
C GLU A 196 -20.39 -16.26 4.43
N ASN A 197 -20.16 -16.68 3.20
CA ASN A 197 -19.53 -17.97 2.85
C ASN A 197 -18.00 -17.96 3.01
N GLY A 198 -17.42 -16.89 3.53
CA GLY A 198 -15.96 -16.72 3.70
C GLY A 198 -15.21 -16.56 2.37
N ARG A 199 -15.89 -16.23 1.27
CA ARG A 199 -15.30 -16.03 -0.06
C ARG A 199 -15.49 -14.59 -0.54
N PRO A 200 -14.68 -14.12 -1.51
CA PRO A 200 -14.89 -12.81 -2.11
C PRO A 200 -16.28 -12.72 -2.73
N ILE A 201 -16.96 -11.59 -2.54
CA ILE A 201 -18.27 -11.31 -3.13
C ILE A 201 -18.07 -11.07 -4.63
N PRO A 202 -18.61 -11.95 -5.54
CA PRO A 202 -18.28 -11.89 -6.96
C PRO A 202 -18.70 -10.58 -7.63
N ASP A 203 -19.83 -10.00 -7.24
CA ASP A 203 -20.41 -8.76 -7.80
C ASP A 203 -19.49 -7.53 -7.63
N LEU A 204 -18.52 -7.58 -6.73
CA LEU A 204 -17.55 -6.51 -6.51
C LEU A 204 -16.44 -6.49 -7.55
N PHE A 205 -16.42 -7.46 -8.47
CA PHE A 205 -15.37 -7.61 -9.48
C PHE A 205 -15.98 -7.63 -10.89
N VAL A 206 -15.17 -7.22 -11.87
CA VAL A 206 -15.53 -7.39 -13.29
C VAL A 206 -15.23 -8.83 -13.74
N SER A 207 -15.45 -9.13 -15.02
CA SER A 207 -15.37 -10.49 -15.57
C SER A 207 -14.02 -11.21 -15.37
N ASP A 208 -12.93 -10.46 -15.20
CA ASP A 208 -11.60 -11.03 -14.93
C ASP A 208 -11.43 -11.51 -13.46
N SER A 209 -12.41 -11.27 -12.63
CA SER A 209 -12.42 -11.66 -11.21
C SER A 209 -11.25 -11.11 -10.39
N LEU A 210 -10.59 -10.03 -10.87
CA LEU A 210 -9.45 -9.35 -10.26
C LEU A 210 -9.74 -7.88 -10.02
N HIS A 211 -10.14 -7.15 -11.08
CA HIS A 211 -10.38 -5.72 -10.99
C HIS A 211 -11.79 -5.43 -10.46
N LEU A 212 -11.92 -4.32 -9.74
CA LEU A 212 -13.17 -3.94 -9.13
C LEU A 212 -14.22 -3.54 -10.19
N SER A 213 -15.45 -3.95 -9.96
CA SER A 213 -16.64 -3.43 -10.66
C SER A 213 -17.01 -2.04 -10.11
N ILE A 214 -18.01 -1.40 -10.71
CA ILE A 214 -18.61 -0.18 -10.18
C ILE A 214 -19.04 -0.38 -8.71
N LYS A 215 -19.73 -1.49 -8.39
CA LYS A 215 -20.13 -1.83 -7.01
C LYS A 215 -18.93 -1.98 -6.07
N GLY A 216 -17.79 -2.49 -6.56
CA GLY A 216 -16.56 -2.58 -5.81
C GLY A 216 -15.99 -1.20 -5.49
N TYR A 217 -15.94 -0.30 -6.47
CA TYR A 217 -15.50 1.06 -6.26
C TYR A 217 -16.48 1.90 -5.43
N ASP A 218 -17.80 1.68 -5.54
CA ASP A 218 -18.80 2.31 -4.67
C ASP A 218 -18.51 1.98 -3.20
N ARG A 219 -18.21 0.70 -2.91
CA ARG A 219 -17.88 0.24 -1.55
C ARG A 219 -16.60 0.87 -1.04
N TRP A 220 -15.53 0.83 -1.82
CA TRP A 220 -14.26 1.44 -1.46
C TRP A 220 -14.38 2.94 -1.25
N SER A 221 -15.09 3.63 -2.15
CA SER A 221 -15.29 5.07 -2.09
C SER A 221 -16.11 5.49 -0.87
N SER A 222 -17.15 4.72 -0.51
CA SER A 222 -17.93 4.98 0.71
C SER A 222 -17.05 4.93 1.97
N ILE A 223 -16.18 3.90 2.08
CA ILE A 223 -15.27 3.75 3.21
C ILE A 223 -14.23 4.87 3.23
N ALA A 224 -13.64 5.19 2.06
CA ALA A 224 -12.63 6.24 1.95
C ALA A 224 -13.20 7.63 2.24
N ASN A 225 -14.40 7.97 1.76
CA ASN A 225 -15.04 9.24 2.07
C ASN A 225 -15.33 9.37 3.57
N SER A 226 -15.87 8.32 4.21
CA SER A 226 -16.13 8.34 5.66
C SER A 226 -14.85 8.61 6.46
N PHE A 227 -13.72 8.05 6.05
CA PHE A 227 -12.42 8.31 6.67
C PHE A 227 -11.95 9.76 6.44
N LEU A 228 -12.00 10.24 5.19
CA LEU A 228 -11.56 11.59 4.84
C LEU A 228 -12.40 12.68 5.51
N ASP A 229 -13.71 12.45 5.65
CA ASP A 229 -14.61 13.37 6.34
C ASP A 229 -14.30 13.45 7.85
N SER A 230 -14.00 12.31 8.49
CA SER A 230 -13.64 12.27 9.93
C SER A 230 -12.33 13.01 10.22
N THR A 231 -11.29 12.77 9.41
CA THR A 231 -9.98 13.44 9.57
C THR A 231 -10.07 14.95 9.31
N SER A 232 -10.89 15.37 8.34
CA SER A 232 -11.14 16.79 8.07
C SER A 232 -11.87 17.48 9.23
N ALA A 233 -12.77 16.79 9.91
CA ALA A 233 -13.51 17.33 11.07
C ALA A 233 -12.58 17.51 12.29
N GLU A 234 -11.67 16.55 12.52
CA GLU A 234 -10.65 16.64 13.59
C GLU A 234 -9.67 17.81 13.35
N ASP A 235 -9.17 17.97 12.12
CA ASP A 235 -8.31 19.10 11.73
C ASP A 235 -9.00 20.46 11.94
N ASN A 236 -10.29 20.57 11.61
CA ASN A 236 -11.05 21.79 11.82
C ASN A 236 -11.29 22.08 13.30
N SER A 237 -11.57 21.06 14.11
CA SER A 237 -11.74 21.19 15.55
C SER A 237 -10.45 21.67 16.23
N LEU A 238 -9.30 21.11 15.88
CA LEU A 238 -7.99 21.52 16.36
C LEU A 238 -7.67 22.98 15.98
N LYS A 239 -7.95 23.40 14.75
CA LYS A 239 -7.74 24.79 14.31
C LYS A 239 -8.59 25.77 15.11
N ILE A 240 -9.88 25.48 15.32
CA ILE A 240 -10.80 26.30 16.12
C ILE A 240 -10.28 26.42 17.55
N THR A 241 -9.85 25.32 18.15
CA THR A 241 -9.30 25.30 19.52
C THR A 241 -8.03 26.13 19.63
N LEU A 242 -7.10 25.99 18.67
CA LEU A 242 -5.85 26.78 18.65
C LEU A 242 -6.10 28.28 18.44
N GLU A 243 -7.07 28.64 17.61
CA GLU A 243 -7.45 30.03 17.38
C GLU A 243 -8.11 30.62 18.63
N TYR A 244 -8.97 29.88 19.30
CA TYR A 244 -9.56 30.26 20.59
C TYR A 244 -8.48 30.50 21.66
N ILE A 245 -7.53 29.59 21.80
CA ILE A 245 -6.39 29.72 22.72
C ILE A 245 -5.56 30.97 22.39
N LYS A 246 -5.18 31.17 21.11
CA LYS A 246 -4.42 32.36 20.69
C LYS A 246 -5.13 33.68 21.02
N ASN A 247 -6.46 33.70 20.98
CA ASN A 247 -7.26 34.91 21.29
C ASN A 247 -7.43 35.15 22.79
N MET A 248 -7.27 34.10 23.64
CA MET A 248 -7.30 34.26 25.11
C MET A 248 -6.00 34.87 25.66
N PHE A 249 -4.90 34.84 24.92
CA PHE A 249 -3.61 35.37 25.35
C PHE A 249 -3.20 36.66 24.62
N LYS A 250 -4.12 37.30 23.91
CA LYS A 250 -4.01 38.65 23.37
C LYS A 250 -4.77 39.65 24.26
#